data_2192b4ddad620eeb45657ee6b584a998
#
_entry.id   2192b4ddad620eeb45657ee6b584a998
#
_cell.length_a   1.000
_cell.length_b   1.000
_cell.length_c   1.000
_cell.angle_alpha   90.00
_cell.angle_beta   90.00
_cell.angle_gamma   90.00
#
_symmetry.space_group_name_H-M   'P 1'
#
loop_
_entity.id
_entity.type
_entity.pdbx_description
1 polymer ?
#
loop_
_entity_poly.entity_id
_entity_poly.type
_entity_poly.pdbx_seq_one_letter_code
_entity_poly.pdbx_strand_id
1 'polypeptide(L)'
;MITPGASSIKVTGDMSGLPPLVVVKGLEDGPPPPDLTLALVTLPLLAQLGEAFCQQRTALRAWRMAVGQALTLGTRMISRIIASLRRDQRDWSADYRLFSRSPWQTRRLFVPVLREALSAALPPHVAPDAPIWIAGDHTHLRKTGRHIAGVHTIRDPMSPPWHVNLISGLRFFHLAVVAAPWRQAGQEGGDVPARAIPVRFEPSPTVKKPGKKATPEEIASYKRALKARVGAVQARKELEQLREDADAAGEQGRTIIAALDGAFCCKVFFKVPMRGIEVVARCRKDAVLCTKAGPEEGRRFFSKRKFTPDDLRKDESRPWQTAVVRTGGREHTLRYKERVHVYWQGGAGRRELRVIVIAPTGYRLHQKGPLLYRQPAYLLVTDLERGAQELIQGYVDRWQIEVAHRELKDGFGIQDSQVRNEKSVPRHPGFEVAVYAMLHLAALKAYGPRRTADYLPPPKWYAGAVRPTLLDIAQLLRKQIPLCPDAVLPPDAAYVSADLTEKAAA
;
A
#
# COMPACT_ATOMS: atom_id res chain seq x y z
N MET A 1 11.38 7.03 -42.84
CA MET A 1 12.09 5.87 -42.28
C MET A 1 12.90 6.38 -41.08
N ILE A 2 12.36 6.22 -39.89
CA ILE A 2 13.04 6.53 -38.64
C ILE A 2 13.00 5.24 -37.84
N THR A 3 14.13 4.62 -37.67
CA THR A 3 14.36 3.42 -36.84
C THR A 3 14.24 3.80 -35.35
N PRO A 4 13.47 3.09 -34.52
CA PRO A 4 13.50 3.29 -33.08
C PRO A 4 14.77 2.64 -32.51
N GLY A 5 15.58 3.45 -31.83
CA GLY A 5 16.77 3.01 -31.12
C GLY A 5 16.43 2.08 -29.96
N ALA A 6 17.10 0.95 -29.90
CA ALA A 6 17.06 0.01 -28.80
C ALA A 6 17.62 0.68 -27.53
N SER A 7 16.78 0.88 -26.52
CA SER A 7 17.20 1.30 -25.19
C SER A 7 17.76 0.10 -24.43
N SER A 8 19.07 -0.04 -24.44
CA SER A 8 19.79 -0.99 -23.57
C SER A 8 19.60 -0.56 -22.11
N ILE A 9 18.98 -1.40 -21.30
CA ILE A 9 18.93 -1.23 -19.84
C ILE A 9 20.32 -1.56 -19.28
N LYS A 10 21.19 -0.54 -19.19
CA LYS A 10 22.42 -0.63 -18.40
C LYS A 10 22.07 -0.40 -16.95
N VAL A 11 22.11 -1.46 -16.14
CA VAL A 11 22.13 -1.35 -14.69
C VAL A 11 23.60 -1.23 -14.27
N THR A 12 24.10 0.01 -14.15
CA THR A 12 25.38 0.29 -13.51
C THR A 12 25.11 0.68 -12.07
N GLY A 13 25.43 -0.20 -11.16
CA GLY A 13 25.51 0.05 -9.72
C GLY A 13 26.60 -0.83 -9.16
N ASP A 14 27.66 -0.20 -8.67
CA ASP A 14 28.72 -0.86 -7.90
C ASP A 14 28.11 -1.32 -6.58
N MET A 15 27.86 -2.61 -6.49
CA MET A 15 27.37 -3.30 -5.29
C MET A 15 28.37 -4.40 -4.94
N SER A 16 29.48 -4.03 -4.30
CA SER A 16 30.46 -4.95 -3.72
C SER A 16 29.77 -5.84 -2.67
N GLY A 17 29.42 -7.07 -3.04
CA GLY A 17 28.90 -8.10 -2.14
C GLY A 17 27.60 -8.80 -2.53
N LEU A 18 26.89 -8.34 -3.53
CA LEU A 18 25.78 -9.11 -4.12
C LEU A 18 26.28 -9.94 -5.32
N PRO A 19 25.68 -11.11 -5.60
CA PRO A 19 26.01 -11.81 -6.84
C PRO A 19 25.79 -10.85 -7.98
N PRO A 20 26.64 -10.88 -9.03
CA PRO A 20 26.37 -10.09 -10.21
C PRO A 20 24.92 -10.33 -10.59
N LEU A 21 24.14 -9.26 -10.70
CA LEU A 21 22.80 -9.32 -11.26
C LEU A 21 22.90 -10.25 -12.44
N VAL A 22 22.06 -11.26 -12.50
CA VAL A 22 22.02 -12.20 -13.60
C VAL A 22 21.79 -11.38 -14.85
N VAL A 23 22.89 -10.95 -15.47
CA VAL A 23 22.89 -10.42 -16.82
C VAL A 23 22.45 -11.60 -17.65
N VAL A 24 21.25 -11.57 -18.17
CA VAL A 24 20.76 -12.59 -19.09
C VAL A 24 21.58 -12.47 -20.36
N LYS A 25 22.77 -13.10 -20.35
CA LYS A 25 23.55 -13.34 -21.59
C LYS A 25 22.70 -14.25 -22.46
N GLY A 26 22.20 -13.73 -23.54
CA GLY A 26 21.37 -14.46 -24.51
C GLY A 26 20.09 -13.75 -24.93
N LEU A 27 19.83 -12.53 -24.40
CA LEU A 27 18.77 -11.67 -24.92
C LEU A 27 19.34 -10.52 -25.79
N GLU A 28 20.59 -10.69 -26.29
CA GLU A 28 21.27 -9.62 -27.02
C GLU A 28 20.71 -9.38 -28.44
N ASP A 29 19.88 -10.29 -28.99
CA ASP A 29 19.48 -10.23 -30.40
C ASP A 29 17.98 -10.22 -30.68
N GLY A 30 17.15 -9.68 -29.77
CA GLY A 30 15.72 -9.50 -30.07
C GLY A 30 14.85 -9.18 -28.87
N PRO A 31 13.60 -8.68 -29.06
CA PRO A 31 12.64 -8.59 -27.98
C PRO A 31 12.38 -10.00 -27.42
N PRO A 32 12.28 -10.14 -26.08
CA PRO A 32 11.98 -11.45 -25.49
C PRO A 32 10.67 -12.00 -26.10
N PRO A 33 10.59 -13.34 -26.28
CA PRO A 33 9.40 -13.94 -26.81
C PRO A 33 8.19 -13.47 -25.99
N PRO A 34 7.08 -13.04 -26.62
CA PRO A 34 5.92 -12.44 -25.93
C PRO A 34 5.40 -13.29 -24.78
N ASP A 35 5.52 -14.60 -24.90
CA ASP A 35 5.04 -15.57 -23.91
C ASP A 35 5.82 -15.59 -22.58
N LEU A 36 6.98 -14.93 -22.48
CA LEU A 36 7.83 -14.88 -21.27
C LEU A 36 7.95 -13.48 -20.66
N THR A 37 7.34 -12.47 -21.26
CA THR A 37 7.55 -11.06 -20.91
C THR A 37 7.35 -10.79 -19.42
N LEU A 38 6.25 -11.25 -18.82
CA LEU A 38 5.98 -11.01 -17.42
C LEU A 38 7.00 -11.70 -16.51
N ALA A 39 7.36 -12.95 -16.80
CA ALA A 39 8.32 -13.71 -16.00
C ALA A 39 9.71 -13.06 -16.04
N LEU A 40 10.18 -12.63 -17.21
CA LEU A 40 11.47 -11.99 -17.39
C LEU A 40 11.58 -10.62 -16.68
N VAL A 41 10.47 -9.91 -16.52
CA VAL A 41 10.40 -8.69 -15.69
C VAL A 41 10.26 -9.03 -14.19
N THR A 42 9.49 -10.05 -13.85
CA THR A 42 9.20 -10.40 -12.45
C THR A 42 10.41 -10.98 -11.73
N LEU A 43 11.15 -11.90 -12.37
CA LEU A 43 12.24 -12.61 -11.72
C LEU A 43 13.36 -11.68 -11.23
N PRO A 44 13.85 -10.69 -12.00
CA PRO A 44 14.81 -9.70 -11.53
C PRO A 44 14.26 -8.80 -10.41
N LEU A 45 12.99 -8.37 -10.50
CA LEU A 45 12.36 -7.56 -9.44
C LEU A 45 12.27 -8.33 -8.12
N LEU A 46 11.91 -9.61 -8.15
CA LEU A 46 11.90 -10.44 -6.96
C LEU A 46 13.32 -10.68 -6.40
N ALA A 47 14.34 -10.73 -7.26
CA ALA A 47 15.74 -10.86 -6.84
C ALA A 47 16.21 -9.62 -6.04
N GLN A 48 15.71 -8.41 -6.35
CA GLN A 48 16.02 -7.18 -5.60
C GLN A 48 15.66 -7.26 -4.12
N LEU A 49 14.66 -8.09 -3.75
CA LEU A 49 14.36 -8.33 -2.34
C LEU A 49 15.55 -8.93 -1.58
N GLY A 50 16.51 -9.50 -2.30
CA GLY A 50 17.79 -9.98 -1.77
C GLY A 50 18.65 -8.91 -1.09
N GLU A 51 18.48 -7.63 -1.46
CA GLU A 51 19.18 -6.48 -0.86
C GLU A 51 18.92 -6.35 0.66
N ALA A 52 17.83 -6.93 1.16
CA ALA A 52 17.52 -6.95 2.59
C ALA A 52 18.41 -7.88 3.43
N PHE A 53 19.20 -8.74 2.79
CA PHE A 53 19.94 -9.81 3.44
C PHE A 53 21.45 -9.63 3.31
N CYS A 54 22.17 -9.70 4.43
CA CYS A 54 23.63 -9.54 4.43
C CYS A 54 24.38 -10.75 3.85
N GLN A 55 23.74 -11.92 3.77
CA GLN A 55 24.38 -13.15 3.28
C GLN A 55 23.76 -13.58 1.95
N GLN A 56 24.62 -13.81 0.96
CA GLN A 56 24.23 -14.26 -0.38
C GLN A 56 23.33 -15.51 -0.35
N ARG A 57 23.68 -16.53 0.44
CA ARG A 57 22.85 -17.74 0.59
C ARG A 57 21.44 -17.44 1.09
N THR A 58 21.30 -16.44 1.97
CA THR A 58 20.01 -16.03 2.51
C THR A 58 19.23 -15.22 1.48
N ALA A 59 19.90 -14.35 0.72
CA ALA A 59 19.30 -13.61 -0.40
C ALA A 59 18.76 -14.54 -1.50
N LEU A 60 19.55 -15.52 -1.93
CA LEU A 60 19.11 -16.53 -2.91
C LEU A 60 17.93 -17.36 -2.40
N ARG A 61 17.93 -17.72 -1.11
CA ARG A 61 16.80 -18.41 -0.50
C ARG A 61 15.56 -17.53 -0.47
N ALA A 62 15.69 -16.25 -0.14
CA ALA A 62 14.59 -15.30 -0.15
C ALA A 62 14.02 -15.15 -1.56
N TRP A 63 14.87 -15.00 -2.57
CA TRP A 63 14.45 -14.95 -3.97
C TRP A 63 13.67 -16.20 -4.38
N ARG A 64 14.18 -17.40 -4.08
CA ARG A 64 13.48 -18.66 -4.33
C ARG A 64 12.12 -18.73 -3.63
N MET A 65 12.06 -18.34 -2.35
CA MET A 65 10.79 -18.29 -1.60
C MET A 65 9.81 -17.28 -2.20
N ALA A 66 10.29 -16.15 -2.71
CA ALA A 66 9.46 -15.16 -3.39
C ALA A 66 8.86 -15.70 -4.71
N VAL A 67 9.65 -16.41 -5.50
CA VAL A 67 9.16 -17.11 -6.70
C VAL A 67 8.14 -18.19 -6.33
N GLY A 68 8.44 -19.00 -5.30
CA GLY A 68 7.49 -20.01 -4.80
C GLY A 68 6.17 -19.39 -4.33
N GLN A 69 6.24 -18.23 -3.69
CA GLN A 69 5.03 -17.49 -3.28
C GLN A 69 4.20 -17.00 -4.47
N ALA A 70 4.85 -16.50 -5.51
CA ALA A 70 4.18 -16.08 -6.75
C ALA A 70 3.47 -17.25 -7.44
N LEU A 71 4.08 -18.44 -7.42
CA LEU A 71 3.59 -19.66 -8.08
C LEU A 71 2.53 -20.42 -7.26
N THR A 72 2.51 -20.27 -5.94
CA THR A 72 1.57 -20.99 -5.07
C THR A 72 0.16 -20.41 -5.24
N LEU A 73 -0.82 -21.25 -5.55
CA LEU A 73 -2.24 -20.89 -5.54
C LEU A 73 -2.91 -21.38 -4.24
N GLY A 74 -3.94 -20.66 -3.81
CA GLY A 74 -4.66 -20.98 -2.58
C GLY A 74 -3.87 -20.56 -1.34
N THR A 75 -3.88 -21.39 -0.30
CA THR A 75 -3.26 -21.11 1.00
C THR A 75 -1.74 -21.02 0.91
N ARG A 76 -1.15 -19.88 1.28
CA ARG A 76 0.31 -19.62 1.18
C ARG A 76 1.04 -19.80 2.50
N MET A 77 0.91 -20.96 3.11
CA MET A 77 1.77 -21.38 4.24
C MET A 77 3.18 -21.70 3.74
N ILE A 78 4.20 -21.50 4.57
CA ILE A 78 5.59 -21.80 4.23
C ILE A 78 5.75 -23.24 3.71
N SER A 79 5.06 -24.20 4.32
CA SER A 79 5.07 -25.61 3.86
C SER A 79 4.53 -25.77 2.43
N ARG A 80 3.45 -25.07 2.08
CA ARG A 80 2.92 -25.11 0.72
C ARG A 80 3.82 -24.45 -0.31
N ILE A 81 4.47 -23.34 0.07
CA ILE A 81 5.46 -22.69 -0.77
C ILE A 81 6.63 -23.63 -1.04
N ILE A 82 7.13 -24.33 0.00
CA ILE A 82 8.19 -25.32 -0.12
C ILE A 82 7.76 -26.48 -1.04
N ALA A 83 6.54 -26.99 -0.88
CA ALA A 83 5.98 -28.02 -1.75
C ALA A 83 5.81 -27.56 -3.20
N SER A 84 5.35 -26.32 -3.42
CA SER A 84 5.25 -25.74 -4.77
C SER A 84 6.61 -25.60 -5.46
N LEU A 85 7.68 -25.48 -4.68
CA LEU A 85 9.08 -25.46 -5.14
C LEU A 85 9.69 -26.86 -5.26
N ARG A 86 8.95 -27.94 -4.98
CA ARG A 86 9.43 -29.32 -4.95
C ARG A 86 10.64 -29.52 -4.03
N ARG A 87 10.62 -28.88 -2.86
CA ARG A 87 11.70 -28.91 -1.89
C ARG A 87 11.35 -29.67 -0.59
N ASP A 88 10.17 -30.25 -0.53
CA ASP A 88 9.66 -31.02 0.61
C ASP A 88 10.50 -32.28 0.91
N GLN A 89 11.22 -32.81 -0.11
CA GLN A 89 12.13 -33.94 0.02
C GLN A 89 13.60 -33.52 0.24
N ARG A 90 13.88 -32.23 0.52
CA ARG A 90 15.23 -31.70 0.76
C ARG A 90 15.30 -31.02 2.13
N ASP A 91 16.46 -30.43 2.52
CA ASP A 91 16.54 -29.62 3.75
C ASP A 91 15.68 -28.36 3.61
N TRP A 92 14.43 -28.50 4.00
CA TRP A 92 13.44 -27.42 4.08
C TRP A 92 13.61 -26.57 5.35
N SER A 93 14.34 -27.05 6.36
CA SER A 93 14.50 -26.35 7.64
C SER A 93 15.14 -24.97 7.47
N ALA A 94 16.00 -24.82 6.48
CA ALA A 94 16.64 -23.56 6.14
C ALA A 94 15.65 -22.53 5.62
N ASP A 95 14.60 -22.93 4.90
CA ASP A 95 13.56 -22.05 4.38
C ASP A 95 12.68 -21.50 5.53
N TYR A 96 12.37 -22.30 6.54
CA TYR A 96 11.75 -21.81 7.79
C TYR A 96 12.66 -20.87 8.59
N ARG A 97 13.99 -21.15 8.62
CA ARG A 97 14.96 -20.32 9.33
C ARG A 97 15.11 -18.93 8.68
N LEU A 98 14.76 -18.77 7.41
CA LEU A 98 14.69 -17.46 6.76
C LEU A 98 13.87 -16.47 7.60
N PHE A 99 12.72 -16.89 8.10
CA PHE A 99 11.82 -16.03 8.87
C PHE A 99 12.12 -16.04 10.38
N SER A 100 12.59 -17.17 10.93
CA SER A 100 12.71 -17.35 12.37
C SER A 100 14.07 -16.99 12.95
N ARG A 101 15.16 -17.14 12.19
CA ARG A 101 16.54 -17.02 12.71
C ARG A 101 17.41 -16.03 11.93
N SER A 102 17.31 -15.97 10.62
CA SER A 102 18.17 -15.10 9.79
C SER A 102 18.11 -13.63 10.23
N PRO A 103 19.26 -12.92 10.29
CA PRO A 103 19.32 -11.53 10.74
C PRO A 103 18.89 -10.57 9.62
N TRP A 104 17.63 -10.17 9.61
CA TRP A 104 17.12 -9.16 8.69
C TRP A 104 15.89 -8.44 9.27
N GLN A 105 15.58 -7.27 8.73
CA GLN A 105 14.48 -6.42 9.16
C GLN A 105 13.46 -6.28 8.02
N THR A 106 12.18 -6.37 8.33
CA THR A 106 11.06 -6.26 7.38
C THR A 106 11.15 -4.97 6.55
N ARG A 107 11.50 -3.85 7.20
CA ARG A 107 11.65 -2.57 6.54
C ARG A 107 12.64 -2.60 5.36
N ARG A 108 13.75 -3.35 5.47
CA ARG A 108 14.75 -3.42 4.39
C ARG A 108 14.21 -4.06 3.11
N LEU A 109 13.21 -4.94 3.20
CA LEU A 109 12.53 -5.50 2.03
C LEU A 109 11.83 -4.42 1.21
N PHE A 110 11.35 -3.37 1.87
CA PHE A 110 10.59 -2.32 1.20
C PHE A 110 11.46 -1.22 0.58
N VAL A 111 12.78 -1.23 0.75
CA VAL A 111 13.68 -0.27 0.09
C VAL A 111 13.65 -0.43 -1.43
N PRO A 112 13.93 -1.61 -2.01
CA PRO A 112 13.80 -1.80 -3.45
C PRO A 112 12.35 -1.65 -3.94
N VAL A 113 11.36 -2.08 -3.15
CA VAL A 113 9.95 -1.89 -3.49
C VAL A 113 9.59 -0.43 -3.61
N LEU A 114 10.05 0.43 -2.68
CA LEU A 114 9.80 1.87 -2.73
C LEU A 114 10.43 2.51 -3.97
N ARG A 115 11.68 2.16 -4.28
CA ARG A 115 12.38 2.65 -5.48
C ARG A 115 11.59 2.33 -6.77
N GLU A 116 11.16 1.10 -6.93
CA GLU A 116 10.35 0.67 -8.08
C GLU A 116 8.95 1.31 -8.08
N ALA A 117 8.31 1.47 -6.92
CA ALA A 117 7.01 2.10 -6.79
C ALA A 117 7.06 3.60 -7.14
N LEU A 118 8.11 4.30 -6.72
CA LEU A 118 8.34 5.70 -7.09
C LEU A 118 8.58 5.83 -8.60
N SER A 119 9.42 4.98 -9.18
CA SER A 119 9.62 4.95 -10.64
C SER A 119 8.32 4.70 -11.41
N ALA A 120 7.44 3.82 -10.91
CA ALA A 120 6.14 3.54 -11.52
C ALA A 120 5.11 4.67 -11.33
N ALA A 121 5.17 5.41 -10.21
CA ALA A 121 4.25 6.51 -9.93
C ALA A 121 4.69 7.83 -10.58
N LEU A 122 5.98 8.02 -10.81
CA LEU A 122 6.64 9.25 -11.25
C LEU A 122 7.52 9.01 -12.49
N PRO A 123 6.95 8.44 -13.57
CA PRO A 123 7.72 8.32 -14.82
C PRO A 123 8.08 9.72 -15.40
N PRO A 124 9.01 9.82 -16.36
CA PRO A 124 9.56 11.09 -16.84
C PRO A 124 8.53 12.11 -17.35
N HIS A 125 7.34 11.68 -17.76
CA HIS A 125 6.27 12.58 -18.21
C HIS A 125 5.46 13.21 -17.06
N VAL A 126 5.66 12.76 -15.83
CA VAL A 126 5.02 13.35 -14.64
C VAL A 126 5.79 14.61 -14.24
N ALA A 127 5.07 15.69 -13.96
CA ALA A 127 5.67 16.98 -13.61
C ALA A 127 6.70 16.85 -12.44
N PRO A 128 7.84 17.57 -12.50
CA PRO A 128 8.89 17.46 -11.48
C PRO A 128 8.43 17.81 -10.06
N ASP A 129 7.39 18.63 -9.92
CA ASP A 129 6.80 19.09 -8.66
C ASP A 129 5.57 18.28 -8.23
N ALA A 130 5.16 17.29 -9.04
CA ALA A 130 4.05 16.41 -8.69
C ALA A 130 4.31 15.69 -7.37
N PRO A 131 3.32 15.60 -6.47
CA PRO A 131 3.51 14.99 -5.16
C PRO A 131 3.57 13.46 -5.24
N ILE A 132 4.18 12.89 -4.21
CA ILE A 132 4.09 11.46 -3.94
C ILE A 132 2.83 11.22 -3.11
N TRP A 133 1.83 10.58 -3.70
CA TRP A 133 0.62 10.21 -2.96
C TRP A 133 0.83 8.92 -2.16
N ILE A 134 0.59 8.99 -0.86
CA ILE A 134 0.70 7.85 0.06
C ILE A 134 -0.66 7.60 0.71
N ALA A 135 -1.20 6.41 0.53
CA ALA A 135 -2.33 5.92 1.31
C ALA A 135 -1.82 5.23 2.57
N GLY A 136 -2.45 5.49 3.71
CA GLY A 136 -2.12 4.84 4.99
C GLY A 136 -3.35 4.31 5.70
N ASP A 137 -3.28 3.06 6.18
CA ASP A 137 -4.38 2.42 6.91
C ASP A 137 -3.89 1.28 7.81
N HIS A 138 -4.72 0.87 8.77
CA HIS A 138 -4.51 -0.35 9.55
C HIS A 138 -5.22 -1.53 8.92
N THR A 139 -4.57 -2.69 8.97
CA THR A 139 -5.22 -3.95 8.61
C THR A 139 -5.08 -4.97 9.73
N HIS A 140 -6.05 -5.89 9.82
CA HIS A 140 -6.07 -6.96 10.80
C HIS A 140 -5.94 -8.30 10.11
N LEU A 141 -5.00 -9.12 10.58
CA LEU A 141 -4.84 -10.51 10.14
C LEU A 141 -5.45 -11.41 11.20
N ARG A 142 -6.50 -12.13 10.85
CA ARG A 142 -7.15 -13.09 11.77
C ARG A 142 -6.21 -14.23 12.08
N LYS A 143 -6.14 -14.60 13.36
CA LYS A 143 -5.30 -15.70 13.85
C LYS A 143 -6.05 -16.48 14.94
N THR A 144 -6.06 -17.79 14.83
CA THR A 144 -6.75 -18.68 15.76
C THR A 144 -5.81 -19.33 16.79
N GLY A 145 -4.50 -19.30 16.54
CA GLY A 145 -3.50 -19.92 17.41
C GLY A 145 -3.26 -19.14 18.70
N ARG A 146 -3.37 -19.81 19.85
CA ARG A 146 -3.19 -19.21 21.19
C ARG A 146 -1.75 -18.78 21.49
N HIS A 147 -0.77 -19.43 20.86
CA HIS A 147 0.67 -19.24 21.11
C HIS A 147 1.37 -18.42 20.02
N ILE A 148 0.64 -17.65 19.24
CA ILE A 148 1.22 -16.76 18.22
C ILE A 148 1.63 -15.46 18.92
N ALA A 149 2.90 -15.07 18.78
CA ALA A 149 3.42 -13.85 19.39
C ALA A 149 2.64 -12.62 18.94
N GLY A 150 2.24 -11.77 19.89
CA GLY A 150 1.53 -10.52 19.62
C GLY A 150 0.04 -10.66 19.26
N VAL A 151 -0.51 -11.87 19.20
CA VAL A 151 -1.95 -12.07 19.01
C VAL A 151 -2.72 -11.54 20.21
N HIS A 152 -3.79 -10.84 19.93
CA HIS A 152 -4.70 -10.31 20.95
C HIS A 152 -6.12 -10.23 20.39
N THR A 153 -7.07 -10.08 21.30
CA THR A 153 -8.48 -9.86 20.95
C THR A 153 -8.67 -8.41 20.53
N ILE A 154 -9.24 -8.19 19.37
CA ILE A 154 -9.54 -6.89 18.80
C ILE A 154 -11.01 -6.82 18.40
N ARG A 155 -11.55 -5.60 18.39
CA ARG A 155 -12.88 -5.37 17.81
C ARG A 155 -12.80 -5.60 16.30
N ASP A 156 -13.72 -6.39 15.76
CA ASP A 156 -13.86 -6.54 14.31
C ASP A 156 -14.35 -5.20 13.72
N PRO A 157 -13.57 -4.56 12.85
CA PRO A 157 -13.99 -3.30 12.22
C PRO A 157 -15.24 -3.46 11.33
N MET A 158 -15.54 -4.69 10.91
CA MET A 158 -16.74 -5.02 10.13
C MET A 158 -17.96 -5.32 11.01
N SER A 159 -17.84 -5.17 12.34
CA SER A 159 -18.99 -5.34 13.25
C SER A 159 -20.06 -4.31 12.97
N PRO A 160 -21.34 -4.70 12.95
CA PRO A 160 -22.44 -3.75 12.83
C PRO A 160 -22.49 -2.82 14.06
N PRO A 161 -23.08 -1.61 13.93
CA PRO A 161 -23.07 -0.62 15.01
C PRO A 161 -23.72 -1.11 16.32
N TRP A 162 -24.70 -2.00 16.22
CA TRP A 162 -25.48 -2.52 17.35
C TRP A 162 -24.90 -3.78 17.99
N HIS A 163 -23.87 -4.37 17.40
CA HIS A 163 -23.25 -5.61 17.93
C HIS A 163 -21.74 -5.58 17.73
N VAL A 164 -21.01 -5.71 18.85
CA VAL A 164 -19.54 -5.73 18.82
C VAL A 164 -19.05 -7.17 18.69
N ASN A 165 -18.55 -7.52 17.53
CA ASN A 165 -17.81 -8.76 17.33
C ASN A 165 -16.34 -8.57 17.74
N LEU A 166 -15.79 -9.60 18.41
CA LEU A 166 -14.39 -9.65 18.77
C LEU A 166 -13.71 -10.75 17.96
N ILE A 167 -12.57 -10.42 17.39
CA ILE A 167 -11.74 -11.37 16.65
C ILE A 167 -10.36 -11.48 17.30
N SER A 168 -9.77 -12.68 17.22
CA SER A 168 -8.37 -12.87 17.55
C SER A 168 -7.49 -12.56 16.34
N GLY A 169 -6.43 -11.78 16.51
CA GLY A 169 -5.59 -11.42 15.38
C GLY A 169 -4.40 -10.54 15.71
N LEU A 170 -3.74 -10.15 14.63
CA LEU A 170 -2.59 -9.23 14.61
C LEU A 170 -3.01 -7.97 13.87
N ARG A 171 -2.58 -6.82 14.34
CA ARG A 171 -2.78 -5.55 13.66
C ARG A 171 -1.49 -5.07 13.02
N PHE A 172 -1.57 -4.66 11.77
CA PHE A 172 -0.47 -4.06 11.02
C PHE A 172 -0.85 -2.66 10.54
N PHE A 173 0.13 -1.78 10.47
CA PHE A 173 0.03 -0.51 9.78
C PHE A 173 0.63 -0.67 8.38
N HIS A 174 -0.08 -0.19 7.38
CA HIS A 174 0.24 -0.34 5.97
C HIS A 174 0.34 1.04 5.32
N LEU A 175 1.45 1.32 4.59
CA LEU A 175 1.59 2.45 3.70
C LEU A 175 1.77 1.95 2.27
N ALA A 176 1.12 2.63 1.34
CA ALA A 176 1.21 2.33 -0.08
C ALA A 176 1.40 3.60 -0.91
N VAL A 177 2.30 3.57 -1.88
CA VAL A 177 2.36 4.57 -2.95
C VAL A 177 1.12 4.39 -3.83
N VAL A 178 0.41 5.49 -4.10
CA VAL A 178 -0.74 5.49 -4.99
C VAL A 178 -0.29 5.92 -6.38
N ALA A 179 -0.11 4.96 -7.28
CA ALA A 179 0.33 5.20 -8.64
C ALA A 179 -0.87 5.40 -9.58
N ALA A 180 -0.87 6.49 -10.32
CA ALA A 180 -1.84 6.79 -11.36
C ALA A 180 -1.28 7.71 -12.47
N PRO A 181 -0.01 7.55 -12.92
CA PRO A 181 0.59 8.47 -13.90
C PRO A 181 -0.12 8.43 -15.25
N TRP A 182 -0.77 7.31 -15.58
CA TRP A 182 -1.57 7.13 -16.80
C TRP A 182 -2.84 7.98 -16.88
N ARG A 183 -3.21 8.69 -15.80
CA ARG A 183 -4.35 9.62 -15.81
C ARG A 183 -4.00 11.01 -16.36
N GLN A 184 -2.74 11.27 -16.63
CA GLN A 184 -2.35 12.54 -17.25
C GLN A 184 -2.82 12.61 -18.70
N ALA A 185 -3.06 13.83 -19.16
CA ALA A 185 -3.51 14.08 -20.54
C ALA A 185 -2.53 13.49 -21.55
N GLY A 186 -3.06 12.79 -22.56
CA GLY A 186 -2.26 12.15 -23.60
C GLY A 186 -1.68 10.78 -23.27
N GLN A 187 -1.95 10.22 -22.05
CA GLN A 187 -1.52 8.88 -21.70
C GLN A 187 -2.63 7.85 -21.92
N GLU A 188 -2.24 6.66 -22.42
CA GLU A 188 -3.18 5.53 -22.48
C GLU A 188 -3.54 5.06 -21.06
N GLY A 189 -4.80 4.68 -20.85
CA GLY A 189 -5.27 4.13 -19.58
C GLY A 189 -5.89 5.14 -18.63
N GLY A 190 -6.27 6.36 -19.12
CA GLY A 190 -6.89 7.37 -18.27
C GLY A 190 -8.13 6.93 -17.50
N ASP A 191 -8.84 5.88 -17.96
CA ASP A 191 -9.97 5.23 -17.29
C ASP A 191 -9.53 4.16 -16.27
N VAL A 192 -8.26 3.76 -16.26
CA VAL A 192 -7.78 2.73 -15.33
C VAL A 192 -7.69 3.30 -13.92
N PRO A 193 -8.26 2.64 -12.90
CA PRO A 193 -8.13 3.05 -11.51
C PRO A 193 -6.67 3.11 -11.05
N ALA A 194 -6.37 4.01 -10.10
CA ALA A 194 -5.08 4.05 -9.44
C ALA A 194 -4.72 2.69 -8.81
N ARG A 195 -3.44 2.44 -8.60
CA ARG A 195 -2.94 1.24 -7.93
C ARG A 195 -2.21 1.62 -6.64
N ALA A 196 -2.61 1.05 -5.53
CA ALA A 196 -1.84 1.14 -4.29
C ALA A 196 -0.75 0.07 -4.30
N ILE A 197 0.51 0.50 -4.25
CA ILE A 197 1.69 -0.36 -4.17
C ILE A 197 2.22 -0.30 -2.74
N PRO A 198 2.14 -1.39 -1.96
CA PRO A 198 2.66 -1.45 -0.59
C PRO A 198 4.14 -1.09 -0.51
N VAL A 199 4.47 -0.15 0.37
CA VAL A 199 5.87 0.28 0.62
C VAL A 199 6.26 0.20 2.10
N ARG A 200 5.32 -0.13 2.98
CA ARG A 200 5.52 -0.43 4.40
C ARG A 200 4.43 -1.38 4.88
N PHE A 201 4.82 -2.32 5.72
CA PHE A 201 3.90 -3.23 6.39
C PHE A 201 4.47 -3.60 7.76
N GLU A 202 4.12 -2.81 8.78
CA GLU A 202 4.74 -2.89 10.10
C GLU A 202 3.73 -3.31 11.18
N PRO A 203 4.13 -4.18 12.13
CA PRO A 203 3.27 -4.55 13.24
C PRO A 203 2.82 -3.32 14.04
N SER A 204 1.54 -3.25 14.35
CA SER A 204 0.95 -2.23 15.20
C SER A 204 0.31 -2.86 16.44
N PRO A 205 1.11 -3.45 17.35
CA PRO A 205 0.59 -4.19 18.48
C PRO A 205 -0.11 -3.29 19.48
N THR A 206 -1.17 -3.78 20.09
CA THR A 206 -1.79 -3.14 21.25
C THR A 206 -1.01 -3.46 22.51
N VAL A 207 -1.02 -2.54 23.46
CA VAL A 207 -0.42 -2.76 24.78
C VAL A 207 -1.42 -3.54 25.64
N LYS A 208 -1.01 -4.67 26.16
CA LYS A 208 -1.87 -5.47 27.05
C LYS A 208 -2.13 -4.69 28.34
N LYS A 209 -3.40 -4.54 28.69
CA LYS A 209 -3.81 -3.91 29.96
C LYS A 209 -3.36 -4.81 31.13
N PRO A 210 -2.72 -4.26 32.14
CA PRO A 210 -2.36 -5.02 33.33
C PRO A 210 -3.59 -5.52 34.08
N GLY A 211 -3.43 -6.60 34.80
CA GLY A 211 -4.49 -7.23 35.58
C GLY A 211 -5.01 -6.35 36.73
N LYS A 212 -6.09 -6.79 37.38
CA LYS A 212 -6.69 -6.04 38.51
C LYS A 212 -5.75 -5.86 39.71
N LYS A 213 -4.75 -6.74 39.87
CA LYS A 213 -3.77 -6.72 40.97
C LYS A 213 -2.44 -6.06 40.58
N ALA A 214 -2.41 -5.29 39.52
CA ALA A 214 -1.19 -4.67 39.02
C ALA A 214 -0.67 -3.60 39.98
N THR A 215 0.64 -3.52 40.11
CA THR A 215 1.30 -2.49 40.93
C THR A 215 1.18 -1.11 40.29
N PRO A 216 1.36 0.00 41.08
CA PRO A 216 1.40 1.35 40.53
C PRO A 216 2.45 1.52 39.44
N GLU A 217 3.62 0.86 39.56
CA GLU A 217 4.70 0.88 38.56
C GLU A 217 4.29 0.19 37.25
N GLU A 218 3.61 -0.95 37.33
CA GLU A 218 3.09 -1.67 36.16
C GLU A 218 2.03 -0.82 35.45
N ILE A 219 1.14 -0.15 36.19
CA ILE A 219 0.13 0.76 35.64
C ILE A 219 0.81 1.98 34.98
N ALA A 220 1.84 2.56 35.61
CA ALA A 220 2.59 3.68 35.04
C ALA A 220 3.36 3.26 33.77
N SER A 221 3.97 2.07 33.79
CA SER A 221 4.63 1.48 32.61
C SER A 221 3.64 1.26 31.48
N TYR A 222 2.47 0.67 31.77
CA TYR A 222 1.39 0.50 30.80
C TYR A 222 0.94 1.82 30.19
N LYS A 223 0.72 2.87 31.00
CA LYS A 223 0.31 4.19 30.50
C LYS A 223 1.37 4.81 29.60
N ARG A 224 2.67 4.67 29.92
CA ARG A 224 3.78 5.13 29.06
C ARG A 224 3.82 4.36 27.75
N ALA A 225 3.75 3.01 27.82
CA ALA A 225 3.75 2.15 26.65
C ALA A 225 2.53 2.40 25.76
N LEU A 226 1.34 2.62 26.35
CA LEU A 226 0.13 2.97 25.61
C LEU A 226 0.31 4.28 24.84
N LYS A 227 0.86 5.33 25.50
CA LYS A 227 1.12 6.62 24.86
C LYS A 227 2.11 6.51 23.70
N ALA A 228 3.17 5.71 23.84
CA ALA A 228 4.19 5.51 22.81
C ALA A 228 3.72 4.64 21.64
N ARG A 229 2.78 3.71 21.89
CA ARG A 229 2.27 2.76 20.90
C ARG A 229 0.87 3.08 20.39
N VAL A 230 0.38 4.30 20.58
CA VAL A 230 -0.86 4.75 19.92
C VAL A 230 -0.66 4.64 18.41
N GLY A 231 -1.59 3.99 17.72
CA GLY A 231 -1.48 3.73 16.29
C GLY A 231 -1.16 4.97 15.45
N ALA A 232 -1.68 6.15 15.84
CA ALA A 232 -1.35 7.42 15.18
C ALA A 232 0.13 7.84 15.37
N VAL A 233 0.73 7.61 16.56
CA VAL A 233 2.15 7.92 16.81
C VAL A 233 3.05 7.03 15.97
N GLN A 234 2.75 5.74 15.94
CA GLN A 234 3.47 4.79 15.10
C GLN A 234 3.34 5.15 13.62
N ALA A 235 2.12 5.40 13.16
CA ALA A 235 1.85 5.77 11.76
C ALA A 235 2.61 7.03 11.34
N ARG A 236 2.67 8.04 12.21
CA ARG A 236 3.47 9.25 11.97
C ARG A 236 4.96 8.91 11.82
N LYS A 237 5.51 8.10 12.73
CA LYS A 237 6.90 7.68 12.68
C LYS A 237 7.21 6.93 11.37
N GLU A 238 6.33 6.05 10.93
CA GLU A 238 6.51 5.32 9.65
C GLU A 238 6.46 6.26 8.44
N LEU A 239 5.62 7.31 8.47
CA LEU A 239 5.59 8.32 7.40
C LEU A 239 6.86 9.18 7.38
N GLU A 240 7.34 9.65 8.56
CA GLU A 240 8.59 10.40 8.66
C GLU A 240 9.77 9.57 8.16
N GLN A 241 9.80 8.28 8.50
CA GLN A 241 10.81 7.35 8.04
C GLN A 241 10.68 7.05 6.52
N LEU A 242 9.44 6.99 5.98
CA LEU A 242 9.21 6.84 4.53
C LEU A 242 9.72 8.07 3.78
N ARG A 243 9.61 9.27 4.36
CA ARG A 243 10.19 10.49 3.79
C ARG A 243 11.70 10.39 3.65
N GLU A 244 12.40 9.92 4.70
CA GLU A 244 13.84 9.70 4.66
C GLU A 244 14.24 8.68 3.56
N ASP A 245 13.47 7.59 3.43
CA ASP A 245 13.75 6.59 2.40
C ASP A 245 13.43 7.09 0.98
N ALA A 246 12.42 7.95 0.82
CA ALA A 246 12.13 8.60 -0.47
C ALA A 246 13.22 9.64 -0.82
N ASP A 247 13.74 10.36 0.18
CA ASP A 247 14.90 11.25 0.01
C ASP A 247 16.14 10.47 -0.46
N ALA A 248 16.39 9.32 0.16
CA ALA A 248 17.49 8.44 -0.24
C ALA A 248 17.31 7.84 -1.64
N ALA A 249 16.07 7.74 -2.11
CA ALA A 249 15.73 7.32 -3.47
C ALA A 249 15.80 8.46 -4.52
N GLY A 250 16.16 9.69 -4.12
CA GLY A 250 16.31 10.82 -5.04
C GLY A 250 15.13 11.79 -5.09
N GLU A 251 14.11 11.63 -4.24
CA GLU A 251 12.87 12.40 -4.28
C GLU A 251 12.81 13.54 -3.24
N GLN A 252 13.96 14.17 -2.92
CA GLN A 252 14.06 15.21 -1.88
C GLN A 252 13.19 16.44 -2.16
N GLY A 253 13.03 16.79 -3.44
CA GLY A 253 12.26 17.96 -3.87
C GLY A 253 10.75 17.78 -3.91
N ARG A 254 10.25 16.54 -3.79
CA ARG A 254 8.82 16.26 -3.92
C ARG A 254 8.13 16.21 -2.56
N THR A 255 6.97 16.83 -2.47
CA THR A 255 6.10 16.71 -1.29
C THR A 255 5.43 15.35 -1.26
N ILE A 256 5.41 14.69 -0.11
CA ILE A 256 4.54 13.55 0.15
C ILE A 256 3.17 14.07 0.60
N ILE A 257 2.08 13.59 0.00
CA ILE A 257 0.73 13.83 0.50
C ILE A 257 0.18 12.51 1.06
N ALA A 258 0.03 12.46 2.37
CA ALA A 258 -0.52 11.31 3.08
C ALA A 258 -2.05 11.41 3.14
N ALA A 259 -2.74 10.56 2.37
CA ALA A 259 -4.19 10.39 2.43
C ALA A 259 -4.54 9.34 3.48
N LEU A 260 -5.17 9.78 4.58
CA LEU A 260 -5.40 8.97 5.77
C LEU A 260 -6.89 8.90 6.11
N ASP A 261 -7.28 7.82 6.79
CA ASP A 261 -8.62 7.64 7.33
C ASP A 261 -8.89 8.55 8.55
N GLY A 262 -10.14 8.60 9.00
CA GLY A 262 -10.61 9.40 10.14
C GLY A 262 -9.93 9.05 11.48
N ALA A 263 -9.44 7.84 11.66
CA ALA A 263 -8.68 7.45 12.85
C ALA A 263 -7.37 8.24 13.02
N PHE A 264 -6.83 8.76 11.93
CA PHE A 264 -5.60 9.56 11.91
C PHE A 264 -5.86 11.07 11.93
N CYS A 265 -7.11 11.52 11.85
CA CYS A 265 -7.45 12.93 12.00
C CYS A 265 -7.36 13.33 13.49
N CYS A 266 -6.14 13.51 13.97
CA CYS A 266 -5.85 13.78 15.38
C CYS A 266 -4.64 14.70 15.53
N LYS A 267 -4.44 15.21 16.75
CA LYS A 267 -3.34 16.13 17.07
C LYS A 267 -1.94 15.61 16.73
N VAL A 268 -1.73 14.30 16.66
CA VAL A 268 -0.44 13.70 16.31
C VAL A 268 -0.02 14.10 14.89
N PHE A 269 -0.95 14.18 13.95
CA PHE A 269 -0.70 14.53 12.56
C PHE A 269 -0.82 16.03 12.28
N PHE A 270 -1.70 16.73 13.00
CA PHE A 270 -2.05 18.10 12.66
C PHE A 270 -1.33 19.17 13.49
N LYS A 271 -0.90 18.85 14.74
CA LYS A 271 -0.33 19.85 15.64
C LYS A 271 1.09 20.26 15.27
N VAL A 272 1.92 19.31 14.87
CA VAL A 272 3.33 19.54 14.51
C VAL A 272 3.52 19.14 13.06
N PRO A 273 3.98 20.05 12.19
CA PRO A 273 4.33 19.73 10.81
C PRO A 273 5.31 18.56 10.71
N MET A 274 5.27 17.84 9.62
CA MET A 274 6.27 16.85 9.21
C MET A 274 7.06 17.42 8.04
N ARG A 275 8.36 17.22 8.01
CA ARG A 275 9.22 17.73 6.94
C ARG A 275 8.85 17.10 5.59
N GLY A 276 8.44 17.93 4.62
CA GLY A 276 8.09 17.49 3.28
C GLY A 276 6.88 16.55 3.19
N ILE A 277 6.01 16.56 4.22
CA ILE A 277 4.81 15.73 4.25
C ILE A 277 3.59 16.59 4.60
N GLU A 278 2.60 16.56 3.72
CA GLU A 278 1.27 17.11 3.94
C GLU A 278 0.25 16.00 4.16
N VAL A 279 -0.85 16.33 4.83
CA VAL A 279 -1.86 15.35 5.26
C VAL A 279 -3.23 15.74 4.75
N VAL A 280 -3.94 14.78 4.18
CA VAL A 280 -5.37 14.83 3.87
C VAL A 280 -6.05 13.74 4.68
N ALA A 281 -6.87 14.10 5.66
CA ALA A 281 -7.56 13.11 6.49
C ALA A 281 -9.05 13.41 6.64
N ARG A 282 -9.85 12.34 6.73
CA ARG A 282 -11.28 12.48 7.01
C ARG A 282 -11.47 12.99 8.43
N CYS A 283 -12.13 14.13 8.60
CA CYS A 283 -12.47 14.65 9.91
C CYS A 283 -13.94 14.35 10.28
N ARG A 284 -14.27 14.58 11.55
CA ARG A 284 -15.64 14.47 12.04
C ARG A 284 -16.45 15.66 11.58
N LYS A 285 -17.74 15.46 11.32
CA LYS A 285 -18.70 16.51 10.96
C LYS A 285 -18.81 17.63 12.01
N ASP A 286 -18.57 17.29 13.28
CA ASP A 286 -18.67 18.14 14.46
C ASP A 286 -17.29 18.64 14.96
N ALA A 287 -16.24 18.55 14.17
CA ALA A 287 -14.94 19.12 14.51
C ALA A 287 -15.05 20.63 14.67
N VAL A 288 -14.65 21.17 15.83
CA VAL A 288 -14.78 22.60 16.14
C VAL A 288 -13.62 23.36 15.53
N LEU A 289 -13.92 24.14 14.49
CA LEU A 289 -12.98 24.97 13.75
C LEU A 289 -13.25 26.47 14.00
N CYS A 290 -12.28 27.31 13.69
CA CYS A 290 -12.41 28.77 13.72
C CYS A 290 -11.50 29.42 12.67
N THR A 291 -11.66 30.71 12.48
CA THR A 291 -10.71 31.57 11.73
C THR A 291 -9.74 32.24 12.67
N LYS A 292 -8.75 32.96 12.14
CA LYS A 292 -7.99 33.94 12.88
C LYS A 292 -8.94 35.04 13.41
N ALA A 293 -8.65 35.56 14.60
CA ALA A 293 -9.42 36.66 15.17
C ALA A 293 -9.24 37.92 14.31
N GLY A 294 -10.32 38.65 14.12
CA GLY A 294 -10.28 39.97 13.49
C GLY A 294 -9.77 41.05 14.44
N PRO A 295 -9.49 42.26 13.94
CA PRO A 295 -9.02 43.41 14.76
C PRO A 295 -9.97 43.71 15.92
N GLU A 296 -11.26 43.52 15.72
CA GLU A 296 -12.33 43.77 16.69
C GLU A 296 -12.34 42.76 17.88
N GLU A 297 -11.65 41.65 17.77
CA GLU A 297 -11.57 40.63 18.82
C GLU A 297 -10.38 40.84 19.77
N GLY A 298 -9.65 41.98 19.66
CA GLY A 298 -8.54 42.37 20.48
C GLY A 298 -7.29 41.48 20.26
N ARG A 299 -6.51 41.20 21.35
CA ARG A 299 -5.26 40.42 21.27
C ARG A 299 -5.41 38.92 21.09
N ARG A 300 -6.61 38.41 20.75
CA ARG A 300 -6.83 37.00 20.58
C ARG A 300 -6.22 36.52 19.25
N PHE A 301 -5.73 35.31 19.23
CA PHE A 301 -5.29 34.67 17.98
C PHE A 301 -6.46 33.98 17.26
N PHE A 302 -7.32 33.31 18.02
CA PHE A 302 -8.46 32.55 17.46
C PHE A 302 -9.75 33.37 17.62
N SER A 303 -10.54 33.45 16.56
CA SER A 303 -11.86 34.04 16.59
C SER A 303 -12.76 33.33 17.62
N LYS A 304 -13.62 34.11 18.30
CA LYS A 304 -14.70 33.58 19.15
C LYS A 304 -15.73 32.79 18.32
N ARG A 305 -15.90 33.17 17.06
CA ARG A 305 -16.81 32.51 16.14
C ARG A 305 -16.28 31.13 15.79
N LYS A 306 -16.95 30.10 16.31
CA LYS A 306 -16.66 28.71 15.98
C LYS A 306 -17.63 28.22 14.90
N PHE A 307 -17.18 27.27 14.11
CA PHE A 307 -18.03 26.57 13.15
C PHE A 307 -17.57 25.12 13.02
N THR A 308 -18.42 24.28 12.47
CA THR A 308 -18.10 22.88 12.16
C THR A 308 -18.06 22.65 10.65
N PRO A 309 -17.43 21.57 10.17
CA PRO A 309 -17.54 21.18 8.76
C PRO A 309 -19.00 21.01 8.30
N ASP A 310 -19.92 20.60 9.19
CA ASP A 310 -21.34 20.49 8.86
C ASP A 310 -22.03 21.85 8.73
N ASP A 311 -21.61 22.86 9.49
CA ASP A 311 -22.07 24.24 9.30
C ASP A 311 -21.62 24.78 7.95
N LEU A 312 -20.37 24.52 7.52
CA LEU A 312 -19.90 24.89 6.19
C LEU A 312 -20.71 24.18 5.08
N ARG A 313 -21.11 22.93 5.30
CA ARG A 313 -21.98 22.19 4.38
C ARG A 313 -23.32 22.89 4.20
N LYS A 314 -23.91 23.37 5.29
CA LYS A 314 -25.23 24.00 5.35
C LYS A 314 -25.22 25.49 4.96
N ASP A 315 -24.05 26.11 4.93
CA ASP A 315 -23.90 27.54 4.64
C ASP A 315 -24.33 27.84 3.19
N GLU A 316 -25.54 28.35 3.00
CA GLU A 316 -26.12 28.68 1.68
C GLU A 316 -25.48 29.91 1.05
N SER A 317 -24.82 30.76 1.84
CA SER A 317 -24.07 31.90 1.31
C SER A 317 -22.85 31.50 0.47
N ARG A 318 -22.40 30.24 0.60
CA ARG A 318 -21.29 29.66 -0.16
C ARG A 318 -21.81 28.70 -1.22
N PRO A 319 -21.62 29.01 -2.50
CA PRO A 319 -22.05 28.11 -3.57
C PRO A 319 -21.23 26.80 -3.56
N TRP A 320 -21.87 25.74 -4.00
CA TRP A 320 -21.20 24.48 -4.26
C TRP A 320 -20.34 24.62 -5.53
N GLN A 321 -19.09 24.24 -5.43
CA GLN A 321 -18.18 24.04 -6.55
C GLN A 321 -18.24 22.59 -7.04
N THR A 322 -17.69 22.32 -8.21
CA THR A 322 -17.63 20.96 -8.79
C THR A 322 -16.19 20.49 -8.96
N ALA A 323 -15.97 19.22 -8.72
CA ALA A 323 -14.72 18.53 -8.99
C ALA A 323 -15.01 17.26 -9.78
N VAL A 324 -14.28 17.03 -10.86
CA VAL A 324 -14.33 15.78 -11.60
C VAL A 324 -13.31 14.84 -11.03
N VAL A 325 -13.75 13.68 -10.56
CA VAL A 325 -12.88 12.63 -10.00
C VAL A 325 -13.09 11.32 -10.72
N ARG A 326 -12.05 10.52 -10.79
CA ARG A 326 -12.06 9.19 -11.40
C ARG A 326 -12.00 8.11 -10.33
N THR A 327 -12.99 7.25 -10.29
CA THR A 327 -13.01 6.09 -9.40
C THR A 327 -13.78 4.93 -10.04
N GLY A 328 -13.35 3.70 -9.78
CA GLY A 328 -13.99 2.51 -10.35
C GLY A 328 -14.01 2.46 -11.88
N GLY A 329 -13.05 3.10 -12.56
CA GLY A 329 -12.96 3.17 -14.03
C GLY A 329 -13.95 4.16 -14.67
N ARG A 330 -14.55 5.05 -13.88
CA ARG A 330 -15.53 6.05 -14.35
C ARG A 330 -15.24 7.43 -13.80
N GLU A 331 -15.65 8.45 -14.52
CA GLU A 331 -15.68 9.83 -14.04
C GLU A 331 -16.94 10.11 -13.24
N HIS A 332 -16.76 10.86 -12.17
CA HIS A 332 -17.84 11.30 -11.29
C HIS A 332 -17.67 12.78 -11.01
N THR A 333 -18.72 13.56 -11.25
CA THR A 333 -18.75 14.96 -10.83
C THR A 333 -19.23 15.02 -9.38
N LEU A 334 -18.35 15.47 -8.49
CA LEU A 334 -18.66 15.69 -7.08
C LEU A 334 -18.90 17.19 -6.84
N ARG A 335 -19.82 17.51 -5.96
CA ARG A 335 -20.01 18.87 -5.45
C ARG A 335 -19.25 19.02 -4.15
N TYR A 336 -18.53 20.12 -3.98
CA TYR A 336 -17.80 20.41 -2.77
C TYR A 336 -17.87 21.87 -2.36
N LYS A 337 -17.63 22.15 -1.09
CA LYS A 337 -17.35 23.47 -0.54
C LYS A 337 -16.02 23.40 0.18
N GLU A 338 -15.32 24.53 0.24
CA GLU A 338 -14.06 24.59 0.96
C GLU A 338 -13.91 25.91 1.73
N ARG A 339 -13.04 25.86 2.72
CA ARG A 339 -12.54 27.03 3.43
C ARG A 339 -11.08 26.83 3.78
N VAL A 340 -10.25 27.76 3.32
CA VAL A 340 -8.82 27.82 3.66
C VAL A 340 -8.59 28.72 4.89
N HIS A 341 -7.40 28.70 5.47
CA HIS A 341 -7.00 29.47 6.64
C HIS A 341 -7.93 29.25 7.85
N VAL A 342 -8.28 27.99 8.08
CA VAL A 342 -9.03 27.58 9.26
C VAL A 342 -8.09 26.99 10.31
N TYR A 343 -8.52 27.07 11.57
CA TYR A 343 -7.74 26.56 12.70
C TYR A 343 -8.56 25.55 13.49
N TRP A 344 -7.88 24.46 13.85
CA TRP A 344 -8.40 23.46 14.78
C TRP A 344 -7.67 23.59 16.11
N GLN A 345 -8.16 24.48 16.99
CA GLN A 345 -7.49 24.85 18.25
C GLN A 345 -7.09 23.61 19.08
N GLY A 346 -8.00 22.66 19.29
CA GLY A 346 -7.76 21.46 20.09
C GLY A 346 -6.86 20.41 19.45
N GLY A 347 -6.74 20.41 18.11
CA GLY A 347 -6.01 19.37 17.37
C GLY A 347 -4.75 19.85 16.66
N ALA A 348 -4.77 21.06 16.11
CA ALA A 348 -3.67 21.62 15.32
C ALA A 348 -3.02 22.87 15.95
N GLY A 349 -3.61 23.43 17.00
CA GLY A 349 -3.10 24.65 17.60
C GLY A 349 -3.18 25.83 16.63
N ARG A 350 -2.06 26.52 16.39
CA ARG A 350 -1.96 27.68 15.49
C ARG A 350 -1.60 27.31 14.04
N ARG A 351 -1.54 26.04 13.69
CA ARG A 351 -1.31 25.60 12.31
C ARG A 351 -2.53 25.93 11.46
N GLU A 352 -2.31 26.58 10.33
CA GLU A 352 -3.34 26.81 9.33
C GLU A 352 -3.71 25.51 8.62
N LEU A 353 -4.98 25.36 8.36
CA LEU A 353 -5.55 24.21 7.72
C LEU A 353 -6.56 24.65 6.67
N ARG A 354 -6.93 23.69 5.83
CA ARG A 354 -8.01 23.79 4.87
C ARG A 354 -9.05 22.74 5.20
N VAL A 355 -10.32 23.08 5.15
CA VAL A 355 -11.42 22.13 5.26
C VAL A 355 -12.15 22.03 3.92
N ILE A 356 -12.34 20.80 3.45
CA ILE A 356 -13.08 20.48 2.23
C ILE A 356 -14.29 19.62 2.63
N VAL A 357 -15.46 19.99 2.16
CA VAL A 357 -16.72 19.28 2.42
C VAL A 357 -17.25 18.77 1.09
N ILE A 358 -17.34 17.46 0.96
CA ILE A 358 -17.88 16.79 -0.23
C ILE A 358 -19.36 16.48 0.03
N ALA A 359 -20.21 16.90 -0.91
CA ALA A 359 -21.66 16.67 -0.82
C ALA A 359 -22.01 15.17 -0.79
N PRO A 360 -23.17 14.81 -0.23
CA PRO A 360 -23.71 13.48 -0.38
C PRO A 360 -23.76 13.05 -1.85
N THR A 361 -23.23 11.88 -2.15
CA THR A 361 -23.19 11.33 -3.52
C THR A 361 -24.26 10.28 -3.66
N GLY A 362 -25.14 10.45 -4.66
CA GLY A 362 -26.16 9.47 -4.98
C GLY A 362 -25.56 8.19 -5.57
N TYR A 363 -26.10 7.04 -5.23
CA TYR A 363 -25.77 5.76 -5.83
C TYR A 363 -26.97 4.83 -5.86
N ARG A 364 -26.95 3.83 -6.74
CA ARG A 364 -27.95 2.77 -6.79
C ARG A 364 -27.28 1.42 -6.59
N LEU A 365 -27.89 0.55 -5.81
CA LEU A 365 -27.40 -0.82 -5.63
C LEU A 365 -27.62 -1.67 -6.91
N HIS A 366 -28.71 -1.39 -7.64
CA HIS A 366 -29.05 -2.00 -8.92
C HIS A 366 -29.54 -0.92 -9.87
N GLN A 367 -29.43 -1.12 -11.18
CA GLN A 367 -29.84 -0.13 -12.19
C GLN A 367 -31.26 0.43 -11.97
N LYS A 368 -32.21 -0.42 -11.61
CA LYS A 368 -33.61 -0.06 -11.34
C LYS A 368 -33.91 0.21 -9.87
N GLY A 369 -32.89 0.13 -8.98
CA GLY A 369 -33.07 0.34 -7.53
C GLY A 369 -33.28 1.81 -7.16
N PRO A 370 -33.73 2.09 -5.93
CA PRO A 370 -33.89 3.45 -5.44
C PRO A 370 -32.53 4.18 -5.39
N LEU A 371 -32.59 5.50 -5.58
CA LEU A 371 -31.44 6.36 -5.40
C LEU A 371 -31.15 6.51 -3.91
N LEU A 372 -30.01 5.99 -3.49
CA LEU A 372 -29.49 6.10 -2.13
C LEU A 372 -28.41 7.18 -2.09
N TYR A 373 -28.16 7.76 -0.93
CA TYR A 373 -27.12 8.77 -0.76
C TYR A 373 -26.08 8.30 0.25
N ARG A 374 -24.80 8.41 -0.12
CA ARG A 374 -23.70 8.27 0.81
C ARG A 374 -23.68 9.45 1.78
N GLN A 375 -23.17 9.22 2.97
CA GLN A 375 -22.92 10.33 3.90
C GLN A 375 -21.93 11.33 3.32
N PRO A 376 -22.07 12.64 3.59
CA PRO A 376 -21.08 13.64 3.19
C PRO A 376 -19.70 13.29 3.75
N ALA A 377 -18.65 13.64 3.03
CA ALA A 377 -17.30 13.49 3.52
C ALA A 377 -16.72 14.87 3.89
N TYR A 378 -15.98 14.91 4.99
CA TYR A 378 -15.34 16.10 5.52
C TYR A 378 -13.85 15.82 5.58
N LEU A 379 -13.03 16.60 4.89
CA LEU A 379 -11.59 16.46 4.85
C LEU A 379 -10.94 17.64 5.56
N LEU A 380 -9.96 17.36 6.38
CA LEU A 380 -9.06 18.35 6.95
C LEU A 380 -7.69 18.16 6.28
N VAL A 381 -7.14 19.27 5.77
CA VAL A 381 -5.98 19.26 4.90
C VAL A 381 -4.95 20.25 5.43
N THR A 382 -3.67 19.86 5.37
CA THR A 382 -2.56 20.72 5.78
C THR A 382 -1.92 21.45 4.61
N ASP A 383 -2.13 20.97 3.37
CA ASP A 383 -1.74 21.66 2.13
C ASP A 383 -2.76 22.76 1.81
N LEU A 384 -2.30 24.00 1.73
CA LEU A 384 -3.15 25.16 1.47
C LEU A 384 -3.14 25.58 -0.01
N GLU A 385 -2.15 25.16 -0.77
CA GLU A 385 -1.87 25.67 -2.11
C GLU A 385 -2.48 24.81 -3.23
N ARG A 386 -2.48 23.48 -3.08
CA ARG A 386 -2.97 22.58 -4.13
C ARG A 386 -4.44 22.75 -4.42
N GLY A 387 -4.83 22.49 -5.69
CA GLY A 387 -6.22 22.54 -6.11
C GLY A 387 -7.11 21.55 -5.36
N ALA A 388 -8.33 21.96 -5.01
CA ALA A 388 -9.28 21.09 -4.29
C ALA A 388 -9.58 19.80 -5.06
N GLN A 389 -9.69 19.87 -6.39
CA GLN A 389 -9.93 18.70 -7.23
C GLN A 389 -8.82 17.65 -7.10
N GLU A 390 -7.55 18.07 -7.08
CA GLU A 390 -6.40 17.16 -6.88
C GLU A 390 -6.45 16.51 -5.50
N LEU A 391 -6.71 17.30 -4.45
CA LEU A 391 -6.81 16.80 -3.08
C LEU A 391 -7.96 15.82 -2.90
N ILE A 392 -9.11 16.10 -3.51
CA ILE A 392 -10.28 15.21 -3.50
C ILE A 392 -9.96 13.92 -4.27
N GLN A 393 -9.32 14.01 -5.44
CA GLN A 393 -8.93 12.84 -6.22
C GLN A 393 -7.96 11.93 -5.43
N GLY A 394 -6.91 12.51 -4.85
CA GLY A 394 -5.95 11.74 -4.06
C GLY A 394 -6.59 11.06 -2.84
N TYR A 395 -7.54 11.75 -2.19
CA TYR A 395 -8.30 11.14 -1.09
C TYR A 395 -9.23 10.02 -1.58
N VAL A 396 -9.85 10.15 -2.72
CA VAL A 396 -10.67 9.08 -3.35
C VAL A 396 -9.79 7.88 -3.69
N ASP A 397 -8.60 8.12 -4.22
CA ASP A 397 -7.64 7.07 -4.58
C ASP A 397 -7.07 6.32 -3.37
N ARG A 398 -7.12 6.90 -2.16
CA ARG A 398 -6.79 6.20 -0.91
C ARG A 398 -7.52 4.84 -0.81
N TRP A 399 -8.75 4.75 -1.34
CA TRP A 399 -9.51 3.50 -1.35
C TRP A 399 -8.75 2.31 -1.95
N GLN A 400 -7.76 2.56 -2.78
CA GLN A 400 -6.96 1.49 -3.38
C GLN A 400 -6.15 0.68 -2.36
N ILE A 401 -5.86 1.24 -1.17
CA ILE A 401 -5.24 0.47 -0.09
C ILE A 401 -6.20 -0.61 0.48
N GLU A 402 -7.49 -0.31 0.51
CA GLU A 402 -8.52 -1.28 0.94
C GLU A 402 -8.69 -2.39 -0.09
N VAL A 403 -8.56 -2.06 -1.39
CA VAL A 403 -8.49 -3.07 -2.48
C VAL A 403 -7.24 -3.94 -2.32
N ALA A 404 -6.08 -3.34 -2.03
CA ALA A 404 -4.84 -4.10 -1.76
C ALA A 404 -4.99 -5.00 -0.51
N HIS A 405 -5.63 -4.52 0.56
CA HIS A 405 -5.91 -5.36 1.74
C HIS A 405 -6.76 -6.59 1.40
N ARG A 406 -7.78 -6.44 0.56
CA ARG A 406 -8.61 -7.55 0.10
C ARG A 406 -7.81 -8.52 -0.76
N GLU A 407 -7.07 -8.05 -1.76
CA GLU A 407 -6.22 -8.90 -2.60
C GLU A 407 -5.17 -9.65 -1.77
N LEU A 408 -4.54 -8.99 -0.80
CA LEU A 408 -3.58 -9.59 0.11
C LEU A 408 -4.19 -10.68 0.99
N LYS A 409 -5.39 -10.47 1.54
CA LYS A 409 -6.07 -11.44 2.42
C LYS A 409 -6.69 -12.58 1.65
N ASP A 410 -7.50 -12.26 0.64
CA ASP A 410 -8.35 -13.24 -0.04
C ASP A 410 -7.62 -13.88 -1.24
N GLY A 411 -6.79 -13.10 -1.94
CA GLY A 411 -6.05 -13.55 -3.11
C GLY A 411 -4.64 -14.05 -2.81
N PHE A 412 -3.92 -13.40 -1.88
CA PHE A 412 -2.52 -13.71 -1.58
C PHE A 412 -2.32 -14.45 -0.26
N GLY A 413 -3.35 -14.56 0.57
CA GLY A 413 -3.37 -15.40 1.76
C GLY A 413 -2.44 -14.97 2.90
N ILE A 414 -2.17 -13.66 3.08
CA ILE A 414 -1.26 -13.18 4.15
C ILE A 414 -1.71 -13.57 5.56
N GLN A 415 -2.97 -13.91 5.74
CA GLN A 415 -3.48 -14.38 7.02
C GLN A 415 -3.33 -15.89 7.23
N ASP A 416 -2.93 -16.65 6.20
CA ASP A 416 -2.78 -18.11 6.26
C ASP A 416 -1.50 -18.56 6.97
N SER A 417 -0.54 -17.65 7.11
CA SER A 417 0.74 -17.89 7.79
C SER A 417 0.53 -18.45 9.21
N GLN A 418 1.15 -19.59 9.50
CA GLN A 418 1.08 -20.30 10.79
C GLN A 418 2.31 -20.10 11.68
N VAL A 419 3.14 -19.09 11.37
CA VAL A 419 4.31 -18.74 12.16
C VAL A 419 3.92 -18.26 13.57
N ARG A 420 4.75 -18.59 14.59
CA ARG A 420 4.40 -18.38 15.99
C ARG A 420 5.36 -17.47 16.76
N ASN A 421 6.67 -17.51 16.43
CA ASN A 421 7.66 -16.76 17.20
C ASN A 421 7.68 -15.26 16.85
N GLU A 422 8.20 -14.45 17.78
CA GLU A 422 8.23 -12.99 17.68
C GLU A 422 8.90 -12.46 16.40
N LYS A 423 9.92 -13.14 15.88
CA LYS A 423 10.63 -12.73 14.67
C LYS A 423 9.84 -13.08 13.40
N SER A 424 9.28 -14.29 13.34
CA SER A 424 8.57 -14.76 12.15
C SER A 424 7.23 -14.07 11.94
N VAL A 425 6.53 -13.73 13.03
CA VAL A 425 5.18 -13.14 12.97
C VAL A 425 5.13 -11.84 12.17
N PRO A 426 6.04 -10.87 12.33
CA PRO A 426 6.09 -9.70 11.44
C PRO A 426 6.73 -9.99 10.08
N ARG A 427 7.73 -10.87 10.04
CA ARG A 427 8.56 -11.08 8.86
C ARG A 427 7.85 -11.80 7.74
N HIS A 428 7.10 -12.86 8.04
CA HIS A 428 6.43 -13.64 7.00
C HIS A 428 5.36 -12.82 6.28
N PRO A 429 4.38 -12.18 6.96
CA PRO A 429 3.42 -11.32 6.27
C PRO A 429 4.09 -10.13 5.57
N GLY A 430 5.12 -9.52 6.16
CA GLY A 430 5.87 -8.44 5.53
C GLY A 430 6.56 -8.86 4.24
N PHE A 431 7.13 -10.07 4.22
CA PHE A 431 7.71 -10.66 3.02
C PHE A 431 6.66 -10.91 1.94
N GLU A 432 5.51 -11.49 2.32
CA GLU A 432 4.38 -11.71 1.41
C GLU A 432 3.90 -10.39 0.78
N VAL A 433 3.77 -9.32 1.58
CA VAL A 433 3.36 -8.00 1.08
C VAL A 433 4.40 -7.41 0.13
N ALA A 434 5.70 -7.58 0.39
CA ALA A 434 6.76 -7.13 -0.51
C ALA A 434 6.73 -7.88 -1.85
N VAL A 435 6.54 -9.20 -1.82
CA VAL A 435 6.36 -10.01 -3.04
C VAL A 435 5.12 -9.55 -3.81
N TYR A 436 3.98 -9.38 -3.15
CA TYR A 436 2.76 -8.85 -3.77
C TYR A 436 3.01 -7.52 -4.49
N ALA A 437 3.72 -6.58 -3.84
CA ALA A 437 4.06 -5.29 -4.44
C ALA A 437 4.91 -5.45 -5.70
N MET A 438 5.95 -6.30 -5.65
CA MET A 438 6.81 -6.56 -6.82
C MET A 438 6.05 -7.22 -7.98
N LEU A 439 5.09 -8.10 -7.71
CA LEU A 439 4.24 -8.69 -8.76
C LEU A 439 3.41 -7.64 -9.49
N HIS A 440 2.82 -6.71 -8.77
CA HIS A 440 2.07 -5.62 -9.39
C HIS A 440 2.97 -4.63 -10.13
N LEU A 441 4.15 -4.34 -9.61
CA LEU A 441 5.15 -3.52 -10.30
C LEU A 441 5.65 -4.19 -11.58
N ALA A 442 5.87 -5.51 -11.54
CA ALA A 442 6.24 -6.28 -12.73
C ALA A 442 5.16 -6.20 -13.80
N ALA A 443 3.89 -6.38 -13.44
CA ALA A 443 2.78 -6.29 -14.36
C ALA A 443 2.64 -4.88 -14.97
N LEU A 444 2.79 -3.83 -14.16
CA LEU A 444 2.79 -2.45 -14.65
C LEU A 444 3.95 -2.18 -15.61
N LYS A 445 5.13 -2.73 -15.32
CA LYS A 445 6.34 -2.54 -16.14
C LYS A 445 6.28 -3.34 -17.45
N ALA A 446 5.71 -4.55 -17.42
CA ALA A 446 5.60 -5.43 -18.58
C ALA A 446 4.49 -5.00 -19.55
N TYR A 447 3.32 -4.64 -19.05
CA TYR A 447 2.12 -4.46 -19.84
C TYR A 447 1.38 -3.13 -19.59
N GLY A 448 1.90 -2.27 -18.72
CA GLY A 448 1.23 -1.04 -18.33
C GLY A 448 0.04 -1.27 -17.39
N PRO A 449 -0.80 -0.23 -17.19
CA PRO A 449 -1.85 -0.28 -16.18
C PRO A 449 -3.08 -1.10 -16.59
N ARG A 450 -3.28 -1.27 -17.91
CA ARG A 450 -4.47 -1.91 -18.48
C ARG A 450 -4.28 -3.42 -18.58
N ARG A 451 -5.40 -4.14 -18.48
CA ARG A 451 -5.44 -5.56 -18.78
C ARG A 451 -5.26 -5.78 -20.27
N THR A 452 -4.32 -6.63 -20.66
CA THR A 452 -4.01 -7.00 -22.05
C THR A 452 -4.52 -8.38 -22.40
N ALA A 453 -4.38 -8.78 -23.66
CA ALA A 453 -4.74 -10.10 -24.15
C ALA A 453 -3.81 -11.23 -23.64
N ASP A 454 -2.65 -10.87 -23.09
CA ASP A 454 -1.69 -11.85 -22.52
C ASP A 454 -2.25 -12.56 -21.29
N TYR A 455 -3.13 -11.88 -20.53
CA TYR A 455 -3.81 -12.50 -19.41
C TYR A 455 -4.93 -13.44 -19.88
N LEU A 456 -5.24 -14.45 -19.08
CA LEU A 456 -6.40 -15.30 -19.33
C LEU A 456 -7.69 -14.46 -19.46
N PRO A 457 -8.62 -14.84 -20.33
CA PRO A 457 -9.89 -14.13 -20.44
C PRO A 457 -10.56 -13.97 -19.07
N PRO A 458 -11.10 -12.77 -18.74
CA PRO A 458 -11.78 -12.59 -17.48
C PRO A 458 -13.04 -13.47 -17.42
N PRO A 459 -13.45 -13.91 -16.22
CA PRO A 459 -14.69 -14.65 -16.07
C PRO A 459 -15.89 -13.85 -16.62
N LYS A 460 -16.88 -14.52 -17.18
CA LYS A 460 -18.08 -13.87 -17.77
C LYS A 460 -18.78 -12.91 -16.80
N TRP A 461 -18.79 -13.23 -15.50
CA TRP A 461 -19.37 -12.36 -14.46
C TRP A 461 -18.55 -11.11 -14.16
N TYR A 462 -17.32 -10.99 -14.68
CA TYR A 462 -16.44 -9.86 -14.53
C TYR A 462 -15.78 -9.45 -15.85
N ALA A 463 -16.53 -9.54 -16.95
CA ALA A 463 -16.04 -9.27 -18.31
C ALA A 463 -15.49 -7.85 -18.51
N GLY A 464 -15.89 -6.88 -17.66
CA GLY A 464 -15.42 -5.49 -17.69
C GLY A 464 -14.16 -5.20 -16.87
N ALA A 465 -13.30 -6.20 -16.59
CA ALA A 465 -12.05 -6.01 -15.87
C ALA A 465 -11.09 -5.08 -16.66
N VAL A 466 -10.88 -3.86 -16.18
CA VAL A 466 -10.05 -2.85 -16.85
C VAL A 466 -8.56 -3.05 -16.57
N ARG A 467 -8.21 -3.59 -15.40
CA ARG A 467 -6.83 -3.82 -14.96
C ARG A 467 -6.63 -5.28 -14.51
N PRO A 468 -5.40 -5.82 -14.58
CA PRO A 468 -5.13 -7.17 -14.10
C PRO A 468 -5.30 -7.25 -12.58
N THR A 469 -5.86 -8.36 -12.11
CA THR A 469 -5.90 -8.73 -10.70
C THR A 469 -4.63 -9.49 -10.30
N LEU A 470 -4.39 -9.66 -9.02
CA LEU A 470 -3.31 -10.54 -8.55
C LEU A 470 -3.42 -11.96 -9.10
N LEU A 471 -4.64 -12.49 -9.22
CA LEU A 471 -4.86 -13.84 -9.76
C LEU A 471 -4.46 -13.93 -11.23
N ASP A 472 -4.78 -12.92 -12.04
CA ASP A 472 -4.36 -12.85 -13.44
C ASP A 472 -2.83 -12.91 -13.56
N ILE A 473 -2.12 -12.11 -12.74
CA ILE A 473 -0.66 -12.05 -12.70
C ILE A 473 -0.09 -13.42 -12.30
N ALA A 474 -0.58 -14.02 -11.23
CA ALA A 474 -0.11 -15.30 -10.73
C ALA A 474 -0.35 -16.45 -11.74
N GLN A 475 -1.51 -16.46 -12.39
CA GLN A 475 -1.83 -17.48 -13.41
C GLN A 475 -0.92 -17.36 -14.64
N LEU A 476 -0.62 -16.12 -15.08
CA LEU A 476 0.28 -15.91 -16.21
C LEU A 476 1.72 -16.32 -15.85
N LEU A 477 2.21 -15.95 -14.66
CA LEU A 477 3.54 -16.36 -14.19
C LEU A 477 3.68 -17.88 -14.08
N ARG A 478 2.63 -18.58 -13.66
CA ARG A 478 2.64 -20.05 -13.61
C ARG A 478 2.80 -20.69 -14.99
N LYS A 479 2.36 -20.03 -16.05
CA LYS A 479 2.56 -20.50 -17.43
C LYS A 479 3.97 -20.16 -17.93
N GLN A 480 4.47 -18.97 -17.60
CA GLN A 480 5.70 -18.43 -18.16
C GLN A 480 6.97 -18.91 -17.45
N ILE A 481 6.97 -18.94 -16.09
CA ILE A 481 8.18 -19.27 -15.31
C ILE A 481 8.73 -20.67 -15.65
N PRO A 482 7.92 -21.74 -15.83
CA PRO A 482 8.44 -23.04 -16.21
C PRO A 482 9.15 -23.09 -17.58
N LEU A 483 8.87 -22.11 -18.44
CA LEU A 483 9.46 -21.99 -19.78
C LEU A 483 10.73 -21.11 -19.78
N CYS A 484 11.05 -20.49 -18.64
CA CYS A 484 12.24 -19.66 -18.54
C CYS A 484 13.52 -20.49 -18.53
N PRO A 485 14.61 -19.99 -19.16
CA PRO A 485 15.92 -20.63 -19.04
C PRO A 485 16.38 -20.71 -17.57
N ASP A 486 17.09 -21.79 -17.21
CA ASP A 486 17.61 -21.98 -15.85
C ASP A 486 18.49 -20.83 -15.37
N ALA A 487 19.18 -20.13 -16.27
CA ALA A 487 20.05 -19.01 -15.97
C ALA A 487 19.30 -17.81 -15.33
N VAL A 488 18.01 -17.67 -15.54
CA VAL A 488 17.18 -16.58 -15.00
C VAL A 488 16.37 -17.00 -13.77
N LEU A 489 16.41 -18.28 -13.41
CA LEU A 489 15.72 -18.83 -12.27
C LEU A 489 16.61 -18.79 -11.00
N PRO A 490 16.03 -18.68 -9.81
CA PRO A 490 16.82 -18.82 -8.59
C PRO A 490 17.46 -20.21 -8.53
N PRO A 491 18.67 -20.33 -7.97
CA PRO A 491 19.32 -21.63 -7.80
C PRO A 491 18.41 -22.65 -7.11
N ASP A 492 18.41 -23.87 -7.53
CA ASP A 492 17.53 -24.96 -7.08
C ASP A 492 16.02 -24.76 -7.40
N ALA A 493 15.68 -23.81 -8.24
CA ALA A 493 14.30 -23.63 -8.72
C ALA A 493 14.03 -24.41 -10.02
N ALA A 494 15.04 -25.01 -10.62
CA ALA A 494 14.91 -25.84 -11.82
C ALA A 494 13.86 -26.99 -11.67
N TYR A 495 13.56 -27.37 -10.44
CA TYR A 495 12.50 -28.35 -10.14
C TYR A 495 11.08 -27.82 -10.38
N VAL A 496 10.92 -26.51 -10.51
CA VAL A 496 9.62 -25.89 -10.82
C VAL A 496 9.28 -26.10 -12.30
N SER A 497 10.31 -26.17 -13.18
CA SER A 497 10.14 -26.24 -14.61
C SER A 497 9.70 -27.62 -15.14
N ALA A 498 10.25 -28.72 -14.59
CA ALA A 498 10.03 -30.05 -15.15
C ALA A 498 8.60 -30.60 -14.95
N ASP A 499 7.94 -30.28 -13.85
CA ASP A 499 6.71 -30.95 -13.41
C ASP A 499 5.41 -30.15 -13.66
N LEU A 500 5.52 -28.84 -13.93
CA LEU A 500 4.36 -28.03 -14.30
C LEU A 500 3.99 -28.23 -15.77
N THR A 501 4.93 -28.70 -16.61
CA THR A 501 4.70 -29.07 -17.99
C THR A 501 3.88 -30.37 -18.13
N GLU A 502 4.09 -31.36 -17.26
CA GLU A 502 3.31 -32.59 -17.28
C GLU A 502 1.86 -32.43 -16.82
N LYS A 503 1.59 -31.51 -15.88
CA LYS A 503 0.22 -31.26 -15.38
C LYS A 503 -0.56 -30.21 -16.18
N ALA A 504 0.09 -29.43 -17.04
CA ALA A 504 -0.59 -28.55 -17.98
C ALA A 504 -1.00 -29.27 -19.27
N ALA A 505 -0.47 -30.48 -19.50
CA ALA A 505 -0.79 -31.35 -20.64
C ALA A 505 -1.81 -32.45 -20.28
N ALA A 506 -2.20 -32.59 -19.02
CA ALA A 506 -3.29 -33.46 -18.55
C ALA A 506 -4.46 -32.61 -17.99
#